data_c162fdcf451d63e10b1d7b6d21e3e580
#
_entry.id   c162fdcf451d63e10b1d7b6d21e3e580
#
_cell.length_a   1.000
_cell.length_b   1.000
_cell.length_c   1.000
_cell.angle_alpha   90.00
_cell.angle_beta   90.00
_cell.angle_gamma   90.00
#
_symmetry.space_group_name_H-M   'P 1'
#
loop_
_entity.id
_entity.type
_entity.pdbx_description
1 polymer ?
#
loop_
_entity_poly.entity_id
_entity_poly.type
_entity_poly.pdbx_seq_one_letter_code
_entity_poly.pdbx_strand_id
1 'polypeptide(L)'
;MDAESHHHQVAALPYRKRHGRMEILLITSRETKRWVIPKGWPMEGRTDYNAAKQEAFEEAGVKGRIGKMQLGHYIYMKRLNSGEMGTMRTVVYPLEVEKMLGSWPEKKDRFRSWFEVDEAVEALSDEGLAAILSNFDP
;
A
#
# COMPACT_ATOMS: atom_id res chain seq x y z
N MET A 1 -2.68 -11.94 25.79
CA MET A 1 -2.52 -11.00 24.71
C MET A 1 -2.13 -11.72 23.44
N ASP A 2 -2.75 -11.36 22.39
CA ASP A 2 -2.51 -11.98 21.12
C ASP A 2 -1.35 -11.31 20.39
N ALA A 3 -0.28 -12.04 20.14
CA ALA A 3 0.89 -11.53 19.44
C ALA A 3 0.54 -11.08 18.01
N GLU A 4 -0.51 -11.64 17.42
CA GLU A 4 -0.93 -11.28 16.06
C GLU A 4 -1.38 -9.84 15.94
N SER A 5 -1.99 -9.27 16.99
CA SER A 5 -2.47 -7.90 16.95
C SER A 5 -1.35 -6.89 16.78
N HIS A 6 -0.12 -7.24 17.13
CA HIS A 6 1.04 -6.37 17.00
C HIS A 6 1.65 -6.40 15.60
N HIS A 7 1.21 -7.32 14.75
CA HIS A 7 1.79 -7.55 13.44
C HIS A 7 0.77 -7.34 12.33
N HIS A 8 -0.20 -6.47 12.59
CA HIS A 8 -1.24 -6.12 11.63
C HIS A 8 -0.98 -4.73 11.06
N GLN A 9 -0.95 -4.64 9.75
CA GLN A 9 -0.83 -3.37 9.05
C GLN A 9 -1.98 -3.19 8.06
N VAL A 10 -2.16 -1.95 7.62
CA VAL A 10 -3.17 -1.59 6.62
C VAL A 10 -2.47 -0.91 5.45
N ALA A 11 -2.95 -1.16 4.26
CA ALA A 11 -2.34 -0.63 3.05
C ALA A 11 -3.40 -0.14 2.08
N ALA A 12 -3.02 0.83 1.26
CA ALA A 12 -3.84 1.30 0.17
C ALA A 12 -3.22 0.86 -1.15
N LEU A 13 -4.06 0.39 -2.06
CA LEU A 13 -3.67 0.11 -3.43
C LEU A 13 -4.16 1.25 -4.30
N PRO A 14 -3.32 2.25 -4.60
CA PRO A 14 -3.75 3.40 -5.38
C PRO A 14 -3.86 3.02 -6.86
N TYR A 15 -4.99 3.35 -7.46
CA TYR A 15 -5.21 3.02 -8.86
C TYR A 15 -5.95 4.15 -9.58
N ARG A 16 -5.85 4.14 -10.90
CA ARG A 16 -6.65 5.02 -11.76
C ARG A 16 -6.89 4.30 -13.08
N LYS A 17 -7.93 4.73 -13.79
CA LYS A 17 -8.13 4.31 -15.18
C LYS A 17 -7.72 5.45 -16.09
N ARG A 18 -6.89 5.14 -17.07
CA ARG A 18 -6.41 6.13 -18.01
C ARG A 18 -6.39 5.52 -19.41
N HIS A 19 -7.10 6.16 -20.33
CA HIS A 19 -7.24 5.67 -21.71
C HIS A 19 -7.73 4.23 -21.74
N GLY A 20 -8.70 3.89 -20.87
CA GLY A 20 -9.27 2.55 -20.80
C GLY A 20 -8.40 1.52 -20.10
N ARG A 21 -7.24 1.91 -19.60
CA ARG A 21 -6.31 1.00 -18.92
C ARG A 21 -6.22 1.29 -17.44
N MET A 22 -6.10 0.20 -16.66
CA MET A 22 -5.89 0.29 -15.23
C MET A 22 -4.42 0.56 -14.96
N GLU A 23 -4.14 1.60 -14.16
CA GLU A 23 -2.78 1.89 -13.71
C GLU A 23 -2.73 1.86 -12.20
N ILE A 24 -1.61 1.37 -11.67
CA ILE A 24 -1.36 1.21 -10.25
C ILE A 24 -0.19 2.11 -9.88
N LEU A 25 -0.33 2.85 -8.78
CA LEU A 25 0.76 3.67 -8.29
C LEU A 25 1.58 2.88 -7.28
N LEU A 26 2.85 2.72 -7.56
CA LEU A 26 3.79 2.13 -6.61
C LEU A 26 4.74 3.21 -6.12
N ILE A 27 5.28 3.00 -4.93
CA ILE A 27 6.30 3.86 -4.33
C ILE A 27 7.50 3.02 -3.95
N THR A 28 8.65 3.66 -3.77
CA THR A 28 9.84 2.96 -3.30
C THR A 28 9.86 2.92 -1.78
N SER A 29 10.31 1.80 -1.22
CA SER A 29 10.55 1.70 0.22
C SER A 29 11.76 2.58 0.57
N ARG A 30 11.77 3.12 1.78
CA ARG A 30 12.80 4.09 2.16
C ARG A 30 14.21 3.50 2.21
N GLU A 31 14.35 2.30 2.76
CA GLU A 31 15.67 1.72 2.95
C GLU A 31 16.13 0.88 1.77
N THR A 32 15.28 0.00 1.28
CA THR A 32 15.67 -0.98 0.25
C THR A 32 15.39 -0.52 -1.17
N LYS A 33 14.63 0.57 -1.32
CA LYS A 33 14.25 1.11 -2.64
C LYS A 33 13.52 0.12 -3.52
N ARG A 34 12.77 -0.79 -2.91
CA ARG A 34 11.91 -1.73 -3.63
C ARG A 34 10.56 -1.10 -3.88
N TRP A 35 9.90 -1.52 -4.96
CA TRP A 35 8.55 -1.06 -5.24
C TRP A 35 7.56 -1.70 -4.28
N VAL A 36 6.77 -0.87 -3.62
CA VAL A 36 5.78 -1.28 -2.61
C VAL A 36 4.53 -0.41 -2.74
N ILE A 37 3.50 -0.73 -1.97
CA ILE A 37 2.33 0.15 -1.84
C ILE A 37 2.39 0.86 -0.48
N PRO A 38 1.69 2.01 -0.35
CA PRO A 38 1.63 2.71 0.94
C PRO A 38 1.01 1.84 2.01
N LYS A 39 1.63 1.79 3.18
CA LYS A 39 1.11 0.99 4.29
C LYS A 39 1.63 1.52 5.63
N GLY A 40 0.92 1.18 6.68
CA GLY A 40 1.33 1.55 8.02
C GLY A 40 0.50 0.85 9.07
N TRP A 41 0.63 1.32 10.29
CA TRP A 41 -0.09 0.75 11.42
C TRP A 41 -1.53 1.25 11.47
N PRO A 42 -2.45 0.46 12.02
CA PRO A 42 -3.79 0.97 12.31
C PRO A 42 -3.70 2.22 13.19
N MET A 43 -4.61 3.14 13.01
CA MET A 43 -4.62 4.41 13.73
C MET A 43 -5.78 4.47 14.69
N GLU A 44 -5.50 4.85 15.94
CA GLU A 44 -6.54 5.00 16.93
C GLU A 44 -7.54 6.07 16.48
N GLY A 45 -8.82 5.76 16.65
CA GLY A 45 -9.89 6.66 16.26
C GLY A 45 -10.23 6.65 14.77
N ARG A 46 -9.57 5.82 13.98
CA ARG A 46 -9.85 5.69 12.55
C ARG A 46 -10.17 4.25 12.19
N THR A 47 -11.02 4.09 11.17
CA THR A 47 -11.22 2.77 10.56
C THR A 47 -9.94 2.38 9.83
N ASP A 48 -9.78 1.08 9.59
CA ASP A 48 -8.58 0.59 8.89
C ASP A 48 -8.49 1.15 7.48
N TYR A 49 -9.61 1.26 6.76
CA TYR A 49 -9.55 1.82 5.41
C TYR A 49 -9.20 3.31 5.44
N ASN A 50 -9.63 4.06 6.45
CA ASN A 50 -9.25 5.47 6.56
C ASN A 50 -7.78 5.61 6.98
N ALA A 51 -7.27 4.71 7.80
CA ALA A 51 -5.84 4.69 8.12
C ALA A 51 -5.02 4.40 6.86
N ALA A 52 -5.47 3.47 6.03
CA ALA A 52 -4.80 3.19 4.76
C ALA A 52 -4.82 4.40 3.83
N LYS A 53 -5.94 5.12 3.78
CA LYS A 53 -6.05 6.36 3.00
C LYS A 53 -5.05 7.41 3.48
N GLN A 54 -4.88 7.54 4.80
CA GLN A 54 -3.92 8.47 5.37
C GLN A 54 -2.49 8.10 5.01
N GLU A 55 -2.15 6.81 5.05
CA GLU A 55 -0.82 6.37 4.65
C GLU A 55 -0.54 6.68 3.18
N ALA A 56 -1.54 6.53 2.32
CA ALA A 56 -1.38 6.88 0.92
C ALA A 56 -1.07 8.37 0.73
N PHE A 57 -1.72 9.23 1.51
CA PHE A 57 -1.42 10.65 1.49
C PHE A 57 0.01 10.92 1.96
N GLU A 58 0.40 10.34 3.09
CA GLU A 58 1.71 10.64 3.68
C GLU A 58 2.87 10.10 2.84
N GLU A 59 2.74 8.89 2.31
CA GLU A 59 3.82 8.22 1.62
C GLU A 59 3.83 8.47 0.12
N ALA A 60 2.66 8.55 -0.50
CA ALA A 60 2.54 8.62 -1.96
C ALA A 60 2.01 9.96 -2.48
N GLY A 61 1.52 10.83 -1.60
CA GLY A 61 1.02 12.13 -2.02
C GLY A 61 -0.22 12.06 -2.89
N VAL A 62 -1.15 11.16 -2.57
CA VAL A 62 -2.39 11.01 -3.32
C VAL A 62 -3.59 11.17 -2.43
N LYS A 63 -4.68 11.66 -3.03
CA LYS A 63 -6.00 11.74 -2.41
C LYS A 63 -7.01 11.10 -3.35
N GLY A 64 -8.07 10.54 -2.78
CA GLY A 64 -9.09 9.92 -3.60
C GLY A 64 -10.13 9.22 -2.77
N ARG A 65 -10.79 8.26 -3.39
CA ARG A 65 -11.89 7.52 -2.78
C ARG A 65 -11.40 6.15 -2.32
N ILE A 66 -11.38 5.95 -0.99
CA ILE A 66 -10.98 4.65 -0.43
C ILE A 66 -12.19 3.70 -0.42
N GLY A 67 -11.98 2.48 -0.88
CA GLY A 67 -12.97 1.43 -0.79
C GLY A 67 -12.99 0.82 0.61
N LYS A 68 -14.18 0.55 1.14
CA LYS A 68 -14.34 0.01 2.48
C LYS A 68 -14.15 -1.49 2.55
N MET A 69 -14.27 -2.17 1.42
CA MET A 69 -14.11 -3.62 1.35
C MET A 69 -12.67 -3.94 0.98
N GLN A 70 -12.01 -4.73 1.83
CA GLN A 70 -10.64 -5.12 1.55
C GLN A 70 -10.53 -5.99 0.30
N LEU A 71 -9.43 -5.83 -0.41
CA LEU A 71 -9.10 -6.67 -1.56
C LEU A 71 -8.54 -8.03 -1.14
N GLY A 72 -8.00 -8.10 0.04
CA GLY A 72 -7.36 -9.27 0.58
C GLY A 72 -6.27 -8.86 1.54
N HIS A 73 -5.45 -9.81 1.90
CA HIS A 73 -4.29 -9.55 2.75
C HIS A 73 -3.10 -10.35 2.25
N TYR A 74 -1.90 -9.90 2.60
CA TYR A 74 -0.68 -10.65 2.33
C TYR A 74 0.20 -10.62 3.57
N ILE A 75 1.14 -11.54 3.61
CA ILE A 75 2.01 -11.72 4.77
C ILE A 75 3.45 -11.56 4.31
N TYR A 76 4.22 -10.80 5.07
CA TYR A 76 5.65 -10.67 4.80
C TYR A 76 6.42 -10.65 6.12
N MET A 77 7.71 -10.89 6.03
CA MET A 77 8.59 -10.88 7.22
C MET A 77 9.18 -9.49 7.38
N LYS A 78 9.20 -9.02 8.61
CA LYS A 78 9.75 -7.71 8.94
C LYS A 78 10.64 -7.83 10.18
N ARG A 79 11.76 -7.11 10.18
CA ARG A 79 12.60 -7.02 11.37
C ARG A 79 11.92 -6.09 12.38
N LEU A 80 11.69 -6.61 13.56
CA LEU A 80 11.05 -5.88 14.65
C LEU A 80 12.10 -5.08 15.44
N ASN A 81 11.62 -4.19 16.32
CA ASN A 81 12.51 -3.37 17.15
C ASN A 81 13.41 -4.22 18.05
N SER A 82 12.97 -5.41 18.40
CA SER A 82 13.78 -6.35 19.21
C SER A 82 14.94 -6.95 18.42
N GLY A 83 14.97 -6.77 17.11
CA GLY A 83 15.93 -7.42 16.22
C GLY A 83 15.47 -8.76 15.69
N GLU A 84 14.38 -9.28 16.21
CA GLU A 84 13.82 -10.53 15.74
C GLU A 84 12.97 -10.31 14.48
N MET A 85 12.83 -11.35 13.68
CA MET A 85 11.94 -11.30 12.52
C MET A 85 10.52 -11.62 12.97
N GLY A 86 9.57 -10.80 12.53
CA GLY A 86 8.15 -11.01 12.81
C GLY A 86 7.36 -11.09 11.52
N THR A 87 6.21 -11.75 11.61
CA THR A 87 5.29 -11.88 10.48
C THR A 87 4.33 -10.69 10.48
N MET A 88 4.26 -9.98 9.36
CA MET A 88 3.34 -8.85 9.19
C MET A 88 2.19 -9.27 8.29
N ARG A 89 0.97 -9.13 8.79
CA ARG A 89 -0.24 -9.35 8.01
C ARG A 89 -0.77 -7.98 7.57
N THR A 90 -0.83 -7.74 6.29
CA THR A 90 -1.23 -6.45 5.75
C THR A 90 -2.53 -6.58 4.97
N VAL A 91 -3.53 -5.85 5.39
CA VAL A 91 -4.84 -5.82 4.74
C VAL A 91 -4.86 -4.68 3.73
N VAL A 92 -5.30 -4.95 2.51
CA VAL A 92 -5.21 -4.02 1.38
C VAL A 92 -6.58 -3.48 1.01
N TYR A 93 -6.69 -2.16 0.91
CA TYR A 93 -7.92 -1.47 0.49
C TYR A 93 -7.67 -0.72 -0.83
N PRO A 94 -8.63 -0.72 -1.76
CA PRO A 94 -8.45 0.00 -3.02
C PRO A 94 -8.66 1.49 -2.81
N LEU A 95 -7.80 2.30 -3.43
CA LEU A 95 -7.92 3.75 -3.40
C LEU A 95 -7.97 4.28 -4.83
N GLU A 96 -9.14 4.76 -5.25
CA GLU A 96 -9.26 5.40 -6.54
C GLU A 96 -8.68 6.80 -6.45
N VAL A 97 -7.57 7.03 -7.15
CA VAL A 97 -6.85 8.30 -7.05
C VAL A 97 -7.57 9.37 -7.83
N GLU A 98 -7.88 10.48 -7.16
CA GLU A 98 -8.52 11.64 -7.76
C GLU A 98 -7.55 12.81 -7.89
N LYS A 99 -6.53 12.85 -7.05
CA LYS A 99 -5.59 13.97 -7.05
C LYS A 99 -4.19 13.52 -6.71
N MET A 100 -3.23 13.95 -7.54
CA MET A 100 -1.80 13.80 -7.30
C MET A 100 -1.26 15.10 -6.74
N LEU A 101 -0.68 15.05 -5.54
CA LEU A 101 -0.14 16.24 -4.90
C LEU A 101 1.29 16.51 -5.39
N GLY A 102 1.65 17.77 -5.48
CA GLY A 102 3.02 18.15 -5.83
C GLY A 102 3.98 18.15 -4.63
N SER A 103 3.42 18.15 -3.42
CA SER A 103 4.20 18.09 -2.18
C SER A 103 3.40 17.28 -1.15
N TRP A 104 4.10 16.44 -0.41
CA TRP A 104 3.49 15.60 0.63
C TRP A 104 4.55 15.21 1.66
N PRO A 105 4.15 14.68 2.85
CA PRO A 105 5.11 14.47 3.94
C PRO A 105 6.37 13.70 3.62
N GLU A 106 6.27 12.57 2.89
CA GLU A 106 7.45 11.74 2.63
C GLU A 106 8.03 11.89 1.22
N LYS A 107 7.72 13.01 0.57
CA LYS A 107 8.16 13.27 -0.81
C LYS A 107 9.66 13.07 -1.00
N LYS A 108 10.48 13.49 -0.06
CA LYS A 108 11.94 13.42 -0.18
C LYS A 108 12.48 12.00 -0.06
N ASP A 109 11.70 11.11 0.54
CA ASP A 109 12.17 9.77 0.87
C ASP A 109 11.73 8.71 -0.13
N ARG A 110 10.85 9.05 -1.05
CA ARG A 110 10.23 8.06 -1.92
C ARG A 110 10.08 8.56 -3.35
N PHE A 111 10.28 7.65 -4.30
CA PHE A 111 9.85 7.87 -5.68
C PHE A 111 8.47 7.24 -5.84
N ARG A 112 7.68 7.77 -6.75
CA ARG A 112 6.38 7.21 -7.09
C ARG A 112 6.25 7.11 -8.60
N SER A 113 5.59 6.06 -9.09
CA SER A 113 5.40 5.87 -10.52
C SER A 113 4.13 5.08 -10.79
N TRP A 114 3.48 5.41 -11.89
CA TRP A 114 2.34 4.64 -12.38
C TRP A 114 2.83 3.46 -13.21
N PHE A 115 2.21 2.31 -13.00
CA PHE A 115 2.51 1.07 -13.71
C PHE A 115 1.22 0.51 -14.26
N GLU A 116 1.26 -0.09 -15.44
CA GLU A 116 0.14 -0.95 -15.85
C GLU A 116 0.14 -2.17 -14.93
N VAL A 117 -1.01 -2.85 -14.81
CA VAL A 117 -1.14 -3.94 -13.84
C VAL A 117 -0.06 -4.99 -14.01
N ASP A 118 0.19 -5.44 -15.25
CA ASP A 118 1.21 -6.46 -15.51
C ASP A 118 2.60 -6.01 -15.10
N GLU A 119 2.92 -4.76 -15.37
CA GLU A 119 4.20 -4.17 -14.97
C GLU A 119 4.34 -4.08 -13.45
N ALA A 120 3.25 -3.72 -12.78
CA ALA A 120 3.25 -3.63 -11.33
C ALA A 120 3.46 -5.01 -10.70
N VAL A 121 2.79 -6.03 -11.23
CA VAL A 121 2.96 -7.41 -10.74
C VAL A 121 4.42 -7.84 -10.84
N GLU A 122 5.08 -7.54 -11.95
CA GLU A 122 6.48 -7.89 -12.13
C GLU A 122 7.42 -7.07 -11.23
N ALA A 123 7.07 -5.81 -10.99
CA ALA A 123 7.92 -4.93 -10.19
C ALA A 123 7.87 -5.26 -8.69
N LEU A 124 6.78 -5.84 -8.22
CA LEU A 124 6.62 -6.17 -6.81
C LEU A 124 7.43 -7.41 -6.45
N SER A 125 8.20 -7.33 -5.36
CA SER A 125 8.93 -8.47 -4.86
C SER A 125 8.09 -9.35 -3.94
N ASP A 126 6.96 -8.85 -3.48
CA ASP A 126 6.06 -9.59 -2.58
C ASP A 126 5.03 -10.37 -3.40
N GLU A 127 5.14 -11.71 -3.37
CA GLU A 127 4.27 -12.57 -4.16
C GLU A 127 2.81 -12.51 -3.71
N GLY A 128 2.57 -12.33 -2.41
CA GLY A 128 1.19 -12.21 -1.90
C GLY A 128 0.51 -10.97 -2.42
N LEU A 129 1.21 -9.84 -2.42
CA LEU A 129 0.67 -8.60 -2.96
C LEU A 129 0.49 -8.70 -4.46
N ALA A 130 1.44 -9.29 -5.16
CA ALA A 130 1.33 -9.47 -6.61
C ALA A 130 0.10 -10.30 -6.97
N ALA A 131 -0.21 -11.33 -6.17
CA ALA A 131 -1.39 -12.16 -6.40
C ALA A 131 -2.69 -11.36 -6.21
N ILE A 132 -2.75 -10.49 -5.20
CA ILE A 132 -3.90 -9.61 -4.99
C ILE A 132 -4.08 -8.71 -6.21
N LEU A 133 -2.99 -8.12 -6.68
CA LEU A 133 -3.02 -7.20 -7.81
C LEU A 133 -3.45 -7.90 -9.10
N SER A 134 -3.01 -9.13 -9.32
CA SER A 134 -3.38 -9.90 -10.51
C SER A 134 -4.88 -10.14 -10.60
N ASN A 135 -5.58 -10.17 -9.47
CA ASN A 135 -7.02 -10.42 -9.41
C ASN A 135 -7.83 -9.13 -9.21
N PHE A 136 -7.17 -7.99 -9.23
CA PHE A 136 -7.83 -6.71 -8.97
C PHE A 136 -8.64 -6.26 -10.18
N ASP A 137 -9.93 -6.05 -9.95
CA ASP A 137 -10.87 -5.58 -10.97
C ASP A 137 -11.91 -4.69 -10.27
N PRO A 138 -11.62 -3.42 -10.14
CA PRO A 138 -12.50 -2.49 -9.43
C PRO A 138 -13.80 -2.17 -10.20
#